data_87251e39197417f092d5294090aeabef
#
_entry.id   87251e39197417f092d5294090aeabef
#
_cell.length_a   1.000
_cell.length_b   1.000
_cell.length_c   1.000
_cell.angle_alpha   90.00
_cell.angle_beta   90.00
_cell.angle_gamma   90.00
#
_symmetry.space_group_name_H-M   'P 1'
#
loop_
_entity.id
_entity.type
_entity.pdbx_description
1 polymer ?
#
loop_
_entity_poly.entity_id
_entity_poly.type
_entity_poly.pdbx_seq_one_letter_code
_entity_poly.pdbx_strand_id
1 'polypeptide(L)'
;MAGPIHAAPDLRYLTAAFYLFVDLPDCTQFKAPLQALCDAQQVKGLILLAPEGINSTIAGPAQGVRAVLAWLRAHALFARLQHKESWSDKAPFRRMRVRIKKEIVTMGVPGLRPASQAGRYVSAKDWNALIADPDVVLVDTRNDYEVELGSFTGAINPGIQSFAQLPNWLQAQGLLDPAKPRKVAMFCTGGIRCEKSTALLRAQGLLEVYHLEGGILKYLETVAPEASRWQGECFVFDERVSVAHGVQTGSHQLCRCCRQPLPSGALESGQFELGVSCPRCFSLTSETQKNSARERQRQWERAKAKASVRHLSDFASEQIDCDKALGHG
;
A
#
# COMPACT_ATOMS: atom_id res chain seq x y z
N MET A 1 -24.79 -35.41 10.67
CA MET A 1 -24.36 -34.49 11.74
C MET A 1 -23.54 -33.39 11.08
N ALA A 2 -24.12 -32.20 10.95
CA ALA A 2 -23.43 -31.04 10.38
C ALA A 2 -22.45 -30.48 11.43
N GLY A 3 -21.17 -30.39 11.07
CA GLY A 3 -20.14 -29.77 11.91
C GLY A 3 -20.40 -28.26 12.08
N PRO A 4 -19.89 -27.65 13.16
CA PRO A 4 -20.13 -26.26 13.45
C PRO A 4 -19.57 -25.37 12.32
N ILE A 5 -20.43 -24.54 11.76
CA ILE A 5 -20.07 -23.44 10.86
C ILE A 5 -19.19 -22.50 11.68
N HIS A 6 -17.89 -22.47 11.39
CA HIS A 6 -17.02 -21.43 11.94
C HIS A 6 -17.59 -20.08 11.50
N ALA A 7 -18.14 -19.33 12.44
CA ALA A 7 -18.51 -17.95 12.23
C ALA A 7 -17.27 -17.20 11.73
N ALA A 8 -17.39 -16.48 10.62
CA ALA A 8 -16.33 -15.63 10.11
C ALA A 8 -15.90 -14.66 11.24
N PRO A 9 -14.60 -14.38 11.39
CA PRO A 9 -14.14 -13.46 12.42
C PRO A 9 -14.88 -12.12 12.24
N ASP A 10 -15.33 -11.55 13.35
CA ASP A 10 -16.08 -10.28 13.41
C ASP A 10 -15.13 -9.14 13.02
N LEU A 11 -14.95 -8.95 11.70
CA LEU A 11 -14.01 -7.99 11.12
C LEU A 11 -14.59 -6.58 11.32
N ARG A 12 -14.03 -5.83 12.27
CA ARG A 12 -14.58 -4.55 12.76
C ARG A 12 -14.16 -3.34 11.92
N TYR A 13 -13.07 -3.43 11.19
CA TYR A 13 -12.47 -2.29 10.47
C TYR A 13 -12.45 -2.54 8.98
N LEU A 14 -13.11 -1.65 8.23
CA LEU A 14 -12.98 -1.55 6.79
C LEU A 14 -11.79 -0.65 6.46
N THR A 15 -10.90 -1.12 5.60
CA THR A 15 -9.83 -0.33 4.99
C THR A 15 -10.17 -0.06 3.54
N ALA A 16 -10.07 1.21 3.12
CA ALA A 16 -10.22 1.63 1.73
C ALA A 16 -8.93 2.27 1.23
N ALA A 17 -8.36 1.71 0.18
CA ALA A 17 -7.22 2.27 -0.55
C ALA A 17 -7.68 2.81 -1.90
N PHE A 18 -7.34 4.06 -2.22
CA PHE A 18 -7.77 4.72 -3.44
C PHE A 18 -6.80 5.81 -3.88
N TYR A 19 -6.78 6.07 -5.17
CA TYR A 19 -6.16 7.26 -5.75
C TYR A 19 -6.93 7.71 -6.98
N LEU A 20 -6.75 8.96 -7.37
CA LEU A 20 -7.26 9.49 -8.62
C LEU A 20 -6.37 10.65 -9.05
N PHE A 21 -5.83 10.55 -10.26
CA PHE A 21 -5.25 11.71 -10.95
C PHE A 21 -6.37 12.54 -11.55
N VAL A 22 -6.43 13.79 -11.14
CA VAL A 22 -7.40 14.79 -11.62
C VAL A 22 -6.81 16.17 -11.38
N ASP A 23 -7.03 17.11 -12.30
CA ASP A 23 -6.60 18.49 -12.10
C ASP A 23 -7.32 19.09 -10.90
N LEU A 24 -6.57 19.37 -9.83
CA LEU A 24 -7.06 19.81 -8.53
C LEU A 24 -6.26 21.04 -8.04
N PRO A 25 -6.29 22.19 -8.77
CA PRO A 25 -5.47 23.35 -8.46
C PRO A 25 -5.70 23.85 -7.03
N ASP A 26 -6.96 23.85 -6.58
CA ASP A 26 -7.36 24.31 -5.24
C ASP A 26 -7.45 23.17 -4.22
N CYS A 27 -6.52 22.20 -4.28
CA CYS A 27 -6.54 21.02 -3.42
C CYS A 27 -6.57 21.36 -1.91
N THR A 28 -6.12 22.54 -1.52
CA THR A 28 -6.08 22.99 -0.12
C THR A 28 -7.46 23.12 0.50
N GLN A 29 -8.49 23.47 -0.26
CA GLN A 29 -9.87 23.65 0.21
C GLN A 29 -10.47 22.34 0.77
N PHE A 30 -10.00 21.18 0.29
CA PHE A 30 -10.49 19.87 0.74
C PHE A 30 -9.89 19.43 2.07
N LYS A 31 -8.76 20.01 2.50
CA LYS A 31 -8.02 19.54 3.67
C LYS A 31 -8.83 19.60 4.96
N ALA A 32 -9.35 20.76 5.31
CA ALA A 32 -10.06 20.94 6.57
C ALA A 32 -11.40 20.17 6.61
N PRO A 33 -12.26 20.24 5.57
CA PRO A 33 -13.49 19.45 5.55
C PRO A 33 -13.26 17.93 5.61
N LEU A 34 -12.27 17.41 4.88
CA LEU A 34 -11.93 15.99 4.93
C LEU A 34 -11.39 15.55 6.30
N GLN A 35 -10.52 16.36 6.93
CA GLN A 35 -10.02 16.04 8.26
C GLN A 35 -11.17 15.99 9.26
N ALA A 36 -12.04 17.01 9.27
CA ALA A 36 -13.19 17.07 10.18
C ALA A 36 -14.17 15.92 9.95
N LEU A 37 -14.46 15.56 8.69
CA LEU A 37 -15.33 14.43 8.37
C LEU A 37 -14.74 13.11 8.85
N CYS A 38 -13.45 12.85 8.57
CA CYS A 38 -12.78 11.64 9.01
C CYS A 38 -12.77 11.52 10.54
N ASP A 39 -12.52 12.63 11.25
CA ASP A 39 -12.50 12.64 12.71
C ASP A 39 -13.91 12.36 13.29
N ALA A 40 -14.95 12.97 12.74
CA ALA A 40 -16.34 12.74 13.12
C ALA A 40 -16.81 11.30 12.85
N GLN A 41 -16.31 10.68 11.78
CA GLN A 41 -16.63 9.31 11.38
C GLN A 41 -15.68 8.26 11.98
N GLN A 42 -14.77 8.64 12.90
CA GLN A 42 -13.77 7.76 13.52
C GLN A 42 -12.86 7.05 12.49
N VAL A 43 -12.68 7.64 11.31
CA VAL A 43 -11.82 7.14 10.25
C VAL A 43 -10.39 7.62 10.48
N LYS A 44 -9.44 6.71 10.32
CA LYS A 44 -7.99 6.97 10.48
C LYS A 44 -7.24 6.58 9.22
N GLY A 45 -6.04 7.13 9.05
CA GLY A 45 -5.21 6.85 7.88
C GLY A 45 -4.49 8.07 7.35
N LEU A 46 -4.19 8.04 6.07
CA LEU A 46 -3.49 9.12 5.38
C LEU A 46 -4.22 9.47 4.08
N ILE A 47 -4.56 10.73 3.91
CA ILE A 47 -5.01 11.31 2.64
C ILE A 47 -3.97 12.31 2.17
N LEU A 48 -3.44 12.11 0.97
CA LEU A 48 -2.57 13.05 0.28
C LEU A 48 -3.38 13.77 -0.79
N LEU A 49 -3.33 15.08 -0.77
CA LEU A 49 -3.94 15.96 -1.77
C LEU A 49 -2.82 16.76 -2.45
N ALA A 50 -2.88 16.88 -3.76
CA ALA A 50 -1.96 17.68 -4.56
C ALA A 50 -2.70 18.29 -5.76
N PRO A 51 -2.09 19.27 -6.48
CA PRO A 51 -2.70 19.81 -7.70
C PRO A 51 -2.99 18.76 -8.77
N GLU A 52 -2.33 17.60 -8.71
CA GLU A 52 -2.51 16.47 -9.65
C GLU A 52 -3.56 15.44 -9.17
N GLY A 53 -4.16 15.57 -7.96
CA GLY A 53 -5.20 14.66 -7.50
C GLY A 53 -5.16 14.28 -6.02
N ILE A 54 -5.61 13.05 -5.73
CA ILE A 54 -5.74 12.46 -4.40
C ILE A 54 -5.12 11.06 -4.34
N ASN A 55 -4.46 10.71 -3.22
CA ASN A 55 -3.99 9.35 -2.92
C ASN A 55 -4.18 9.05 -1.44
N SER A 56 -4.73 7.89 -1.11
CA SER A 56 -5.17 7.62 0.26
C SER A 56 -5.21 6.13 0.59
N THR A 57 -4.98 5.85 1.88
CA THR A 57 -5.44 4.64 2.56
C THR A 57 -6.05 5.06 3.89
N ILE A 58 -7.33 4.77 4.08
CA ILE A 58 -8.09 5.05 5.29
C ILE A 58 -8.73 3.79 5.83
N ALA A 59 -8.95 3.73 7.15
CA ALA A 59 -9.65 2.63 7.80
C ALA A 59 -10.46 3.11 9.00
N GLY A 60 -11.54 2.41 9.29
CA GLY A 60 -12.42 2.72 10.41
C GLY A 60 -13.68 1.86 10.40
N PRO A 61 -14.71 2.24 11.17
CA PRO A 61 -16.03 1.65 11.04
C PRO A 61 -16.51 1.71 9.59
N ALA A 62 -17.08 0.62 9.08
CA ALA A 62 -17.46 0.52 7.67
C ALA A 62 -18.36 1.68 7.20
N GLN A 63 -19.34 2.04 8.03
CA GLN A 63 -20.23 3.17 7.75
C GLN A 63 -19.44 4.49 7.62
N GLY A 64 -18.48 4.73 8.51
CA GLY A 64 -17.65 5.94 8.48
C GLY A 64 -16.78 6.01 7.23
N VAL A 65 -16.10 4.91 6.86
CA VAL A 65 -15.28 4.86 5.63
C VAL A 65 -16.15 5.11 4.39
N ARG A 66 -17.32 4.48 4.33
CA ARG A 66 -18.27 4.68 3.22
C ARG A 66 -18.83 6.11 3.17
N ALA A 67 -19.05 6.76 4.31
CA ALA A 67 -19.46 8.16 4.36
C ALA A 67 -18.39 9.08 3.77
N VAL A 68 -17.10 8.85 4.10
CA VAL A 68 -15.98 9.62 3.51
C VAL A 68 -15.89 9.41 2.00
N LEU A 69 -16.03 8.17 1.52
CA LEU A 69 -16.01 7.86 0.08
C LEU A 69 -17.21 8.49 -0.65
N ALA A 70 -18.40 8.46 -0.04
CA ALA A 70 -19.60 9.09 -0.60
C ALA A 70 -19.45 10.60 -0.69
N TRP A 71 -18.91 11.24 0.36
CA TRP A 71 -18.63 12.67 0.36
C TRP A 71 -17.66 13.07 -0.76
N LEU A 72 -16.58 12.31 -0.95
CA LEU A 72 -15.65 12.55 -2.06
C LEU A 72 -16.36 12.42 -3.40
N ARG A 73 -17.11 11.35 -3.64
CA ARG A 73 -17.80 11.08 -4.91
C ARG A 73 -18.94 12.06 -5.23
N ALA A 74 -19.51 12.70 -4.23
CA ALA A 74 -20.49 13.78 -4.42
C ALA A 74 -19.87 15.03 -5.09
N HIS A 75 -18.55 15.19 -5.02
CA HIS A 75 -17.84 16.24 -5.73
C HIS A 75 -17.51 15.80 -7.15
N ALA A 76 -17.86 16.59 -8.18
CA ALA A 76 -17.71 16.24 -9.60
C ALA A 76 -16.29 15.76 -9.98
N LEU A 77 -15.24 16.37 -9.40
CA LEU A 77 -13.85 15.97 -9.66
C LEU A 77 -13.51 14.55 -9.19
N PHE A 78 -14.20 14.04 -8.18
CA PHE A 78 -13.96 12.72 -7.61
C PHE A 78 -15.07 11.69 -7.93
N ALA A 79 -16.03 12.04 -8.81
CA ALA A 79 -17.17 11.15 -9.13
C ALA A 79 -16.73 9.76 -9.63
N ARG A 80 -15.58 9.67 -10.31
CA ARG A 80 -15.02 8.41 -10.83
C ARG A 80 -14.04 7.72 -9.88
N LEU A 81 -13.94 8.18 -8.62
CA LEU A 81 -13.02 7.62 -7.64
C LEU A 81 -13.34 6.15 -7.37
N GLN A 82 -12.43 5.27 -7.75
CA GLN A 82 -12.47 3.85 -7.42
C GLN A 82 -11.66 3.59 -6.14
N HIS A 83 -11.98 2.51 -5.42
CA HIS A 83 -11.27 2.11 -4.23
C HIS A 83 -11.20 0.59 -4.13
N LYS A 84 -10.25 0.09 -3.37
CA LYS A 84 -10.11 -1.31 -2.99
C LYS A 84 -10.43 -1.44 -1.51
N GLU A 85 -11.23 -2.44 -1.16
CA GLU A 85 -11.61 -2.74 0.23
C GLU A 85 -10.81 -3.91 0.78
N SER A 86 -10.47 -3.85 2.05
CA SER A 86 -9.98 -4.97 2.84
C SER A 86 -10.48 -4.85 4.27
N TRP A 87 -10.55 -5.95 4.99
CA TRP A 87 -11.11 -6.00 6.34
C TRP A 87 -10.08 -6.50 7.36
N SER A 88 -10.17 -6.01 8.58
CA SER A 88 -9.33 -6.44 9.69
C SER A 88 -10.09 -6.40 11.02
N ASP A 89 -9.65 -7.23 11.96
CA ASP A 89 -10.13 -7.27 13.36
C ASP A 89 -9.50 -6.16 14.22
N LYS A 90 -8.38 -5.60 13.78
CA LYS A 90 -7.61 -4.55 14.48
C LYS A 90 -7.57 -3.27 13.67
N ALA A 91 -7.57 -2.13 14.38
CA ALA A 91 -7.44 -0.81 13.76
C ALA A 91 -6.08 -0.66 13.05
N PRO A 92 -6.03 -0.54 11.71
CA PRO A 92 -4.76 -0.50 10.97
C PRO A 92 -3.96 0.79 11.18
N PHE A 93 -4.63 1.86 11.63
CA PHE A 93 -4.01 3.18 11.79
C PHE A 93 -4.29 3.78 13.17
N ARG A 94 -3.31 4.49 13.72
CA ARG A 94 -3.43 5.15 15.03
C ARG A 94 -4.05 6.55 14.97
N ARG A 95 -3.89 7.26 13.84
CA ARG A 95 -4.35 8.66 13.69
C ARG A 95 -4.73 8.96 12.26
N MET A 96 -5.58 9.98 12.07
CA MET A 96 -5.92 10.55 10.77
C MET A 96 -4.96 11.68 10.40
N ARG A 97 -4.58 11.75 9.12
CA ARG A 97 -3.79 12.87 8.56
C ARG A 97 -4.23 13.19 7.14
N VAL A 98 -4.70 14.42 6.93
CA VAL A 98 -4.88 14.96 5.58
C VAL A 98 -3.73 15.92 5.30
N ARG A 99 -2.95 15.66 4.25
CA ARG A 99 -1.74 16.42 3.90
C ARG A 99 -1.81 16.97 2.50
N ILE A 100 -1.44 18.23 2.35
CA ILE A 100 -1.14 18.82 1.04
C ILE A 100 0.29 18.47 0.67
N LYS A 101 0.49 18.04 -0.56
CA LYS A 101 1.77 17.69 -1.16
C LYS A 101 1.91 18.38 -2.52
N LYS A 102 3.13 18.39 -3.07
CA LYS A 102 3.35 18.82 -4.46
C LYS A 102 2.87 17.77 -5.45
N GLU A 103 2.94 16.49 -5.06
CA GLU A 103 2.60 15.32 -5.86
C GLU A 103 1.93 14.27 -4.97
N ILE A 104 0.93 13.54 -5.50
CA ILE A 104 0.27 12.44 -4.77
C ILE A 104 1.12 11.16 -4.76
N VAL A 105 2.08 11.04 -5.69
CA VAL A 105 3.18 10.09 -5.70
C VAL A 105 4.40 10.80 -6.25
N THR A 106 5.45 10.90 -5.46
CA THR A 106 6.60 11.77 -5.78
C THR A 106 7.49 11.14 -6.86
N MET A 107 7.56 11.79 -8.02
CA MET A 107 8.49 11.46 -9.11
C MET A 107 9.51 12.58 -9.35
N GLY A 108 9.13 13.83 -9.05
CA GLY A 108 10.01 14.99 -9.20
C GLY A 108 10.09 15.55 -10.62
N VAL A 109 9.20 15.16 -11.52
CA VAL A 109 9.14 15.67 -12.91
C VAL A 109 7.96 16.63 -13.01
N PRO A 110 8.20 17.93 -13.19
CA PRO A 110 7.13 18.92 -13.27
C PRO A 110 6.37 18.83 -14.60
N GLY A 111 5.11 19.28 -14.60
CA GLY A 111 4.30 19.44 -15.81
C GLY A 111 3.65 18.16 -16.35
N LEU A 112 3.86 17.01 -15.72
CA LEU A 112 3.16 15.79 -16.11
C LEU A 112 1.67 15.86 -15.76
N ARG A 113 0.83 15.35 -16.65
CA ARG A 113 -0.62 15.25 -16.50
C ARG A 113 -1.09 13.79 -16.63
N PRO A 114 -0.89 12.94 -15.62
CA PRO A 114 -1.25 11.53 -15.72
C PRO A 114 -2.73 11.31 -16.05
N ALA A 115 -3.63 12.19 -15.57
CA ALA A 115 -5.07 12.12 -15.85
C ALA A 115 -5.42 12.07 -17.36
N SER A 116 -4.59 12.66 -18.22
CA SER A 116 -4.84 12.74 -19.68
C SER A 116 -3.72 12.13 -20.52
N GLN A 117 -2.56 11.87 -19.94
CA GLN A 117 -1.35 11.45 -20.67
C GLN A 117 -0.86 10.05 -20.30
N ALA A 118 -1.51 9.36 -19.38
CA ALA A 118 -1.13 7.98 -19.02
C ALA A 118 -1.09 7.06 -20.23
N GLY A 119 -0.25 6.01 -20.15
CA GLY A 119 -0.19 4.96 -21.15
C GLY A 119 -1.51 4.18 -21.25
N ARG A 120 -1.54 3.17 -22.12
CA ARG A 120 -2.72 2.33 -22.30
C ARG A 120 -2.86 1.37 -21.12
N TYR A 121 -4.06 1.32 -20.55
CA TYR A 121 -4.40 0.33 -19.52
C TYR A 121 -4.54 -1.04 -20.15
N VAL A 122 -3.94 -2.05 -19.54
CA VAL A 122 -4.06 -3.45 -19.96
C VAL A 122 -4.65 -4.25 -18.80
N SER A 123 -5.74 -4.94 -19.06
CA SER A 123 -6.42 -5.74 -18.05
C SER A 123 -5.54 -6.88 -17.54
N ALA A 124 -5.80 -7.36 -16.33
CA ALA A 124 -5.09 -8.52 -15.78
C ALA A 124 -5.21 -9.77 -16.69
N LYS A 125 -6.33 -9.92 -17.41
CA LYS A 125 -6.57 -11.05 -18.35
C LYS A 125 -5.66 -10.97 -19.57
N ASP A 126 -5.43 -9.77 -20.09
CA ASP A 126 -4.65 -9.54 -21.31
C ASP A 126 -3.16 -9.33 -21.02
N TRP A 127 -2.81 -9.11 -19.74
CA TRP A 127 -1.46 -8.79 -19.32
C TRP A 127 -0.44 -9.86 -19.69
N ASN A 128 -0.77 -11.13 -19.46
CA ASN A 128 0.13 -12.24 -19.76
C ASN A 128 0.48 -12.34 -21.25
N ALA A 129 -0.47 -12.04 -22.14
CA ALA A 129 -0.24 -12.02 -23.57
C ALA A 129 0.71 -10.86 -23.97
N LEU A 130 0.51 -9.68 -23.40
CA LEU A 130 1.38 -8.53 -23.64
C LEU A 130 2.82 -8.79 -23.20
N ILE A 131 3.04 -9.28 -21.97
CA ILE A 131 4.39 -9.49 -21.45
C ILE A 131 5.08 -10.76 -21.97
N ALA A 132 4.38 -11.56 -22.79
CA ALA A 132 4.97 -12.68 -23.53
C ALA A 132 5.60 -12.23 -24.84
N ASP A 133 5.26 -11.06 -25.35
CA ASP A 133 5.84 -10.50 -26.58
C ASP A 133 7.32 -10.13 -26.30
N PRO A 134 8.28 -10.73 -27.04
CA PRO A 134 9.70 -10.48 -26.84
C PRO A 134 10.12 -9.03 -27.15
N ASP A 135 9.31 -8.29 -27.90
CA ASP A 135 9.57 -6.88 -28.21
C ASP A 135 9.14 -5.93 -27.07
N VAL A 136 8.47 -6.46 -26.03
CA VAL A 136 8.02 -5.68 -24.89
C VAL A 136 9.11 -5.60 -23.82
N VAL A 137 9.51 -4.38 -23.49
CA VAL A 137 10.34 -4.10 -22.32
C VAL A 137 9.43 -3.99 -21.09
N LEU A 138 9.49 -5.00 -20.22
CA LEU A 138 8.69 -5.05 -19.00
C LEU A 138 9.48 -4.45 -17.83
N VAL A 139 8.94 -3.41 -17.19
CA VAL A 139 9.60 -2.67 -16.10
C VAL A 139 8.77 -2.70 -14.82
N ASP A 140 9.38 -3.14 -13.73
CA ASP A 140 8.82 -3.00 -12.38
C ASP A 140 9.13 -1.60 -11.85
N THR A 141 8.12 -0.75 -11.65
CA THR A 141 8.32 0.64 -11.21
C THR A 141 8.37 0.79 -9.68
N ARG A 142 8.45 -0.32 -8.95
CA ARG A 142 8.53 -0.32 -7.49
C ARG A 142 9.96 -0.11 -7.01
N ASN A 143 10.07 0.15 -5.71
CA ASN A 143 11.37 0.21 -5.06
C ASN A 143 11.97 -1.18 -4.94
N ASP A 144 13.28 -1.27 -4.91
CA ASP A 144 14.04 -2.51 -4.86
C ASP A 144 13.57 -3.49 -3.77
N TYR A 145 13.36 -3.00 -2.54
CA TYR A 145 12.88 -3.82 -1.43
C TYR A 145 11.47 -4.41 -1.65
N GLU A 146 10.65 -3.82 -2.54
CA GLU A 146 9.34 -4.38 -2.91
C GLU A 146 9.51 -5.48 -3.97
N VAL A 147 10.45 -5.29 -4.90
CA VAL A 147 10.75 -6.23 -5.98
C VAL A 147 11.35 -7.52 -5.44
N GLU A 148 12.18 -7.44 -4.39
CA GLU A 148 12.78 -8.60 -3.72
C GLU A 148 11.75 -9.61 -3.18
N LEU A 149 10.53 -9.16 -2.86
CA LEU A 149 9.47 -10.06 -2.38
C LEU A 149 8.81 -10.84 -3.52
N GLY A 150 8.88 -10.31 -4.72
CA GLY A 150 8.31 -10.93 -5.91
C GLY A 150 8.17 -9.93 -7.04
N SER A 151 8.14 -10.46 -8.27
CA SER A 151 7.97 -9.68 -9.50
C SER A 151 7.42 -10.57 -10.63
N PHE A 152 7.09 -10.00 -11.78
CA PHE A 152 6.76 -10.78 -12.97
C PHE A 152 8.02 -11.37 -13.60
N THR A 153 7.89 -12.60 -14.09
CA THR A 153 8.95 -13.26 -14.87
C THR A 153 9.37 -12.38 -16.05
N GLY A 154 10.67 -12.12 -16.18
CA GLY A 154 11.23 -11.29 -17.25
C GLY A 154 11.17 -9.78 -17.01
N ALA A 155 10.65 -9.32 -15.86
CA ALA A 155 10.62 -7.90 -15.54
C ALA A 155 12.02 -7.39 -15.18
N ILE A 156 12.32 -6.19 -15.65
CA ILE A 156 13.53 -5.45 -15.28
C ILE A 156 13.28 -4.77 -13.94
N ASN A 157 14.16 -5.06 -12.96
CA ASN A 157 14.22 -4.32 -11.71
C ASN A 157 15.16 -3.10 -11.88
N PRO A 158 14.66 -1.86 -11.75
CA PRO A 158 15.52 -0.68 -11.81
C PRO A 158 16.50 -0.53 -10.64
N GLY A 159 16.35 -1.28 -9.56
CA GLY A 159 17.19 -1.18 -8.36
C GLY A 159 17.02 0.14 -7.60
N ILE A 160 15.90 0.84 -7.79
CA ILE A 160 15.65 2.15 -7.19
C ILE A 160 15.23 2.05 -5.73
N GLN A 161 15.72 2.97 -4.91
CA GLN A 161 15.33 3.07 -3.49
C GLN A 161 14.12 3.98 -3.28
N SER A 162 13.78 4.80 -4.28
CA SER A 162 12.58 5.64 -4.30
C SER A 162 12.11 5.85 -5.74
N PHE A 163 10.80 6.01 -5.90
CA PHE A 163 10.16 6.24 -7.21
C PHE A 163 10.69 7.51 -7.92
N ALA A 164 11.20 8.49 -7.18
CA ALA A 164 11.83 9.68 -7.75
C ALA A 164 13.14 9.40 -8.53
N GLN A 165 13.73 8.22 -8.37
CA GLN A 165 14.93 7.83 -9.15
C GLN A 165 14.59 7.21 -10.51
N LEU A 166 13.32 6.81 -10.72
CA LEU A 166 12.90 6.14 -11.96
C LEU A 166 13.15 6.95 -13.23
N PRO A 167 12.90 8.28 -13.30
CA PRO A 167 13.19 9.07 -14.51
C PRO A 167 14.66 9.00 -14.95
N ASN A 168 15.58 9.12 -14.01
CA ASN A 168 17.03 9.03 -14.30
C ASN A 168 17.42 7.64 -14.80
N TRP A 169 16.83 6.59 -14.21
CA TRP A 169 17.06 5.22 -14.67
C TRP A 169 16.52 5.02 -16.09
N LEU A 170 15.30 5.46 -16.38
CA LEU A 170 14.70 5.37 -17.72
C LEU A 170 15.56 6.10 -18.77
N GLN A 171 16.11 7.27 -18.44
CA GLN A 171 17.02 8.02 -19.28
C GLN A 171 18.30 7.24 -19.55
N ALA A 172 18.91 6.67 -18.50
CA ALA A 172 20.15 5.88 -18.61
C ALA A 172 19.97 4.61 -19.46
N GLN A 173 18.77 4.01 -19.47
CA GLN A 173 18.43 2.86 -20.30
C GLN A 173 18.04 3.23 -21.74
N GLY A 174 18.02 4.53 -22.08
CA GLY A 174 17.54 5.02 -23.39
C GLY A 174 16.06 4.78 -23.65
N LEU A 175 15.27 4.52 -22.62
CA LEU A 175 13.83 4.28 -22.71
C LEU A 175 13.01 5.57 -22.86
N LEU A 176 13.66 6.74 -22.79
CA LEU A 176 13.02 8.04 -23.06
C LEU A 176 13.39 8.58 -24.45
N ASP A 177 14.11 7.82 -25.28
CA ASP A 177 14.56 8.23 -26.62
C ASP A 177 13.49 7.88 -27.66
N PRO A 178 12.78 8.87 -28.25
CA PRO A 178 11.75 8.62 -29.27
C PRO A 178 12.31 8.13 -30.60
N ALA A 179 13.63 8.31 -30.85
CA ALA A 179 14.28 7.78 -32.03
C ALA A 179 14.52 6.25 -31.95
N LYS A 180 14.34 5.66 -30.76
CA LYS A 180 14.41 4.22 -30.52
C LYS A 180 13.08 3.72 -29.96
N PRO A 181 12.01 3.74 -30.77
CA PRO A 181 10.68 3.34 -30.28
C PRO A 181 10.71 1.89 -29.78
N ARG A 182 10.17 1.68 -28.58
CA ARG A 182 10.01 0.37 -27.97
C ARG A 182 8.61 0.23 -27.40
N LYS A 183 8.10 -0.99 -27.38
CA LYS A 183 6.93 -1.31 -26.57
C LYS A 183 7.37 -1.40 -25.11
N VAL A 184 6.80 -0.57 -24.25
CA VAL A 184 7.14 -0.56 -22.81
C VAL A 184 5.90 -0.87 -22.01
N ALA A 185 5.98 -1.92 -21.19
CA ALA A 185 4.95 -2.29 -20.24
C ALA A 185 5.43 -2.06 -18.80
N MET A 186 4.62 -1.40 -17.99
CA MET A 186 4.96 -1.06 -16.62
C MET A 186 3.93 -1.56 -15.62
N PHE A 187 4.39 -1.94 -14.44
CA PHE A 187 3.50 -2.35 -13.36
C PHE A 187 4.01 -1.86 -12.00
N CYS A 188 3.09 -1.74 -11.04
CA CYS A 188 3.39 -1.49 -9.63
C CYS A 188 2.30 -2.13 -8.77
N THR A 189 2.38 -1.99 -7.45
CA THR A 189 1.44 -2.60 -6.50
C THR A 189 -0.02 -2.29 -6.83
N GLY A 190 -0.38 -1.01 -7.02
CA GLY A 190 -1.78 -0.58 -7.19
C GLY A 190 -2.09 0.21 -8.45
N GLY A 191 -1.09 0.55 -9.30
CA GLY A 191 -1.27 1.29 -10.56
C GLY A 191 -0.79 2.74 -10.53
N ILE A 192 -0.82 3.44 -9.40
CA ILE A 192 -0.55 4.88 -9.30
C ILE A 192 0.82 5.32 -9.86
N ARG A 193 1.89 4.56 -9.57
CA ARG A 193 3.23 4.86 -10.10
C ARG A 193 3.28 4.70 -11.61
N CYS A 194 2.58 3.70 -12.12
CA CYS A 194 2.55 3.41 -13.56
C CYS A 194 1.82 4.47 -14.35
N GLU A 195 0.70 4.98 -13.89
CA GLU A 195 0.02 6.08 -14.58
C GLU A 195 0.96 7.28 -14.76
N LYS A 196 1.75 7.59 -13.73
CA LYS A 196 2.69 8.71 -13.76
C LYS A 196 3.91 8.42 -14.62
N SER A 197 4.52 7.24 -14.51
CA SER A 197 5.70 6.87 -15.29
C SER A 197 5.39 6.70 -16.78
N THR A 198 4.24 6.13 -17.11
CA THR A 198 3.82 6.01 -18.50
C THR A 198 3.45 7.38 -19.11
N ALA A 199 2.90 8.30 -18.33
CA ALA A 199 2.71 9.69 -18.76
C ALA A 199 4.05 10.37 -19.10
N LEU A 200 5.11 10.10 -18.35
CA LEU A 200 6.45 10.59 -18.66
C LEU A 200 6.93 10.07 -20.02
N LEU A 201 6.83 8.75 -20.28
CA LEU A 201 7.25 8.18 -21.56
C LEU A 201 6.47 8.77 -22.73
N ARG A 202 5.15 8.91 -22.56
CA ARG A 202 4.29 9.51 -23.60
C ARG A 202 4.61 10.99 -23.84
N ALA A 203 4.95 11.74 -22.79
CA ALA A 203 5.39 13.14 -22.94
C ALA A 203 6.71 13.26 -23.71
N GLN A 204 7.54 12.21 -23.73
CA GLN A 204 8.74 12.12 -24.57
C GLN A 204 8.46 11.60 -26.02
N GLY A 205 7.20 11.35 -26.37
CA GLY A 205 6.80 10.93 -27.72
C GLY A 205 6.71 9.42 -27.96
N LEU A 206 6.89 8.58 -26.93
CA LEU A 206 6.70 7.14 -27.06
C LEU A 206 5.19 6.81 -27.18
N LEU A 207 4.80 6.00 -28.18
CA LEU A 207 3.41 5.70 -28.49
C LEU A 207 2.93 4.36 -27.91
N GLU A 208 3.81 3.36 -27.87
CA GLU A 208 3.48 2.00 -27.40
C GLU A 208 3.86 1.81 -25.92
N VAL A 209 3.14 2.51 -25.06
CA VAL A 209 3.36 2.51 -23.61
C VAL A 209 2.12 1.98 -22.91
N TYR A 210 2.32 0.94 -22.12
CA TYR A 210 1.27 0.16 -21.48
C TYR A 210 1.49 0.08 -19.98
N HIS A 211 0.41 -0.10 -19.21
CA HIS A 211 0.51 -0.42 -17.79
C HIS A 211 -0.63 -1.32 -17.30
N LEU A 212 -0.32 -2.11 -16.28
CA LEU A 212 -1.26 -3.05 -15.69
C LEU A 212 -2.37 -2.31 -14.92
N GLU A 213 -3.61 -2.46 -15.40
CA GLU A 213 -4.78 -1.88 -14.77
C GLU A 213 -5.00 -2.44 -13.35
N GLY A 214 -5.10 -1.55 -12.37
CA GLY A 214 -5.25 -1.92 -10.97
C GLY A 214 -4.01 -2.55 -10.34
N GLY A 215 -2.90 -2.65 -11.10
CA GLY A 215 -1.60 -3.13 -10.62
C GLY A 215 -1.57 -4.61 -10.23
N ILE A 216 -0.48 -5.00 -9.57
CA ILE A 216 -0.23 -6.38 -9.13
C ILE A 216 -1.40 -6.91 -8.27
N LEU A 217 -1.96 -6.10 -7.39
CA LEU A 217 -3.06 -6.53 -6.53
C LEU A 217 -4.28 -7.00 -7.33
N LYS A 218 -4.64 -6.28 -8.42
CA LYS A 218 -5.74 -6.69 -9.27
C LYS A 218 -5.41 -7.95 -10.07
N TYR A 219 -4.16 -8.09 -10.50
CA TYR A 219 -3.69 -9.29 -11.17
C TYR A 219 -3.77 -10.52 -10.26
N LEU A 220 -3.25 -10.44 -9.02
CA LEU A 220 -3.28 -11.53 -8.04
C LEU A 220 -4.71 -11.90 -7.59
N GLU A 221 -5.64 -10.95 -7.65
CA GLU A 221 -7.06 -11.20 -7.37
C GLU A 221 -7.76 -11.92 -8.53
N THR A 222 -7.34 -11.66 -9.77
CA THR A 222 -8.11 -12.01 -10.98
C THR A 222 -7.55 -13.23 -11.71
N VAL A 223 -6.22 -13.37 -11.76
CA VAL A 223 -5.53 -14.43 -12.51
C VAL A 223 -5.31 -15.64 -11.61
N ALA A 224 -5.71 -16.82 -12.08
CA ALA A 224 -5.51 -18.07 -11.36
C ALA A 224 -4.01 -18.38 -11.20
N PRO A 225 -3.59 -19.00 -10.08
CA PRO A 225 -2.17 -19.30 -9.81
C PRO A 225 -1.48 -20.06 -10.94
N GLU A 226 -2.18 -21.00 -11.59
CA GLU A 226 -1.65 -21.85 -12.66
C GLU A 226 -1.35 -21.06 -13.95
N ALA A 227 -2.07 -19.98 -14.18
CA ALA A 227 -1.88 -19.09 -15.34
C ALA A 227 -0.97 -17.91 -15.01
N SER A 228 -0.52 -17.79 -13.76
CA SER A 228 0.21 -16.63 -13.30
C SER A 228 1.65 -16.57 -13.80
N ARG A 229 2.08 -15.39 -14.23
CA ARG A 229 3.50 -15.08 -14.48
C ARG A 229 4.15 -14.32 -13.31
N TRP A 230 3.40 -14.09 -12.24
CA TRP A 230 3.91 -13.50 -11.00
C TRP A 230 4.66 -14.54 -10.19
N GLN A 231 5.81 -14.16 -9.63
CA GLN A 231 6.63 -14.99 -8.74
C GLN A 231 6.77 -14.29 -7.38
N GLY A 232 6.62 -15.04 -6.29
CA GLY A 232 6.75 -14.56 -4.93
C GLY A 232 5.51 -13.83 -4.41
N GLU A 233 5.69 -12.91 -3.46
CA GLU A 233 4.64 -12.14 -2.80
C GLU A 233 4.70 -10.66 -3.19
N CYS A 234 3.57 -9.98 -3.15
CA CYS A 234 3.50 -8.54 -3.42
C CYS A 234 3.56 -7.76 -2.12
N PHE A 235 4.54 -6.87 -1.98
CA PHE A 235 4.60 -5.94 -0.85
C PHE A 235 3.38 -5.01 -0.83
N VAL A 236 2.79 -4.84 0.36
CA VAL A 236 1.69 -3.91 0.63
C VAL A 236 2.04 -2.98 1.80
N PHE A 237 1.49 -1.77 1.79
CA PHE A 237 1.80 -0.73 2.77
C PHE A 237 0.86 -0.74 3.98
N ASP A 238 0.37 -1.92 4.37
CA ASP A 238 -0.48 -2.13 5.54
C ASP A 238 0.09 -3.21 6.49
N GLU A 239 -0.63 -3.56 7.55
CA GLU A 239 -0.19 -4.52 8.57
C GLU A 239 0.08 -5.93 8.03
N ARG A 240 -0.38 -6.28 6.84
CA ARG A 240 -0.12 -7.59 6.20
C ARG A 240 1.29 -7.72 5.67
N VAL A 241 1.97 -6.60 5.39
CA VAL A 241 3.32 -6.50 4.81
C VAL A 241 3.40 -7.02 3.37
N SER A 242 2.85 -8.20 3.10
CA SER A 242 2.83 -8.80 1.77
C SER A 242 1.54 -9.59 1.54
N VAL A 243 1.22 -9.82 0.28
CA VAL A 243 0.10 -10.66 -0.15
C VAL A 243 0.51 -11.60 -1.27
N ALA A 244 -0.07 -12.79 -1.27
CA ALA A 244 0.05 -13.81 -2.31
C ALA A 244 -1.18 -13.83 -3.23
N HIS A 245 -1.30 -14.85 -4.09
CA HIS A 245 -2.47 -15.07 -4.95
C HIS A 245 -3.78 -15.09 -4.16
N GLY A 246 -4.85 -14.57 -4.76
CA GLY A 246 -6.13 -14.36 -4.09
C GLY A 246 -6.08 -13.24 -3.05
N VAL A 247 -5.02 -12.43 -3.06
CA VAL A 247 -4.75 -11.34 -2.10
C VAL A 247 -4.72 -11.84 -0.65
N GLN A 248 -4.37 -13.13 -0.47
CA GLN A 248 -4.17 -13.74 0.85
C GLN A 248 -2.97 -13.11 1.54
N THR A 249 -3.02 -12.99 2.88
CA THR A 249 -1.89 -12.47 3.66
C THR A 249 -0.64 -13.32 3.44
N GLY A 250 0.47 -12.68 3.11
CA GLY A 250 1.75 -13.32 2.88
C GLY A 250 2.50 -13.69 4.17
N SER A 251 3.72 -14.18 3.98
CA SER A 251 4.56 -14.69 5.06
C SER A 251 5.56 -13.66 5.61
N HIS A 252 5.77 -12.54 4.91
CA HIS A 252 6.80 -11.57 5.26
C HIS A 252 6.43 -10.69 6.44
N GLN A 253 7.46 -10.26 7.17
CA GLN A 253 7.36 -9.32 8.29
C GLN A 253 8.21 -8.08 8.01
N LEU A 254 7.88 -6.96 8.68
CA LEU A 254 8.67 -5.73 8.60
C LEU A 254 9.69 -5.65 9.73
N CYS A 255 10.90 -5.23 9.41
CA CYS A 255 11.83 -4.72 10.40
C CYS A 255 11.24 -3.44 11.03
N ARG A 256 11.04 -3.44 12.34
CA ARG A 256 10.48 -2.27 13.05
C ARG A 256 11.44 -1.08 13.09
N CYS A 257 12.73 -1.29 12.81
CA CYS A 257 13.75 -0.25 12.75
C CYS A 257 13.77 0.42 11.37
N CYS A 258 14.17 -0.30 10.31
CA CYS A 258 14.32 0.29 8.98
C CYS A 258 13.04 0.29 8.14
N ARG A 259 11.97 -0.37 8.61
CA ARG A 259 10.66 -0.44 7.93
C ARG A 259 10.67 -1.17 6.59
N GLN A 260 11.71 -1.91 6.30
CA GLN A 260 11.79 -2.77 5.12
C GLN A 260 11.38 -4.21 5.45
N PRO A 261 10.93 -4.99 4.45
CA PRO A 261 10.65 -6.41 4.65
C PRO A 261 11.88 -7.15 5.19
N LEU A 262 11.65 -8.09 6.07
CA LEU A 262 12.71 -8.96 6.56
C LEU A 262 13.12 -9.94 5.47
N PRO A 263 14.41 -10.06 5.16
CA PRO A 263 14.89 -11.08 4.23
C PRO A 263 14.63 -12.48 4.80
N SER A 264 14.61 -13.47 3.93
CA SER A 264 14.51 -14.88 4.35
C SER A 264 15.60 -15.22 5.36
N GLY A 265 15.26 -15.99 6.39
CA GLY A 265 16.18 -16.36 7.47
C GLY A 265 16.60 -15.21 8.41
N ALA A 266 16.06 -14.02 8.25
CA ALA A 266 16.42 -12.86 9.08
C ALA A 266 16.21 -13.08 10.58
N LEU A 267 15.18 -13.81 10.94
CA LEU A 267 14.83 -14.07 12.36
C LEU A 267 15.86 -14.96 13.06
N GLU A 268 16.56 -15.78 12.30
CA GLU A 268 17.60 -16.71 12.80
C GLU A 268 18.99 -16.07 12.81
N SER A 269 19.12 -14.89 12.24
CA SER A 269 20.39 -14.17 12.15
C SER A 269 20.78 -13.56 13.50
N GLY A 270 22.04 -13.69 13.90
CA GLY A 270 22.61 -12.98 15.04
C GLY A 270 22.60 -11.45 14.93
N GLN A 271 22.26 -10.92 13.75
CA GLN A 271 22.07 -9.48 13.50
C GLN A 271 20.61 -9.04 13.66
N PHE A 272 19.69 -9.98 13.92
CA PHE A 272 18.28 -9.67 14.18
C PHE A 272 18.04 -9.45 15.67
N GLU A 273 17.48 -8.29 16.00
CA GLU A 273 16.97 -7.97 17.33
C GLU A 273 15.60 -7.28 17.17
N LEU A 274 14.56 -7.90 17.72
CA LEU A 274 13.18 -7.44 17.57
C LEU A 274 13.02 -5.96 17.98
N GLY A 275 12.55 -5.15 17.03
CA GLY A 275 12.36 -3.72 17.25
C GLY A 275 13.62 -2.87 17.15
N VAL A 276 14.80 -3.47 16.97
CA VAL A 276 16.11 -2.80 17.03
C VAL A 276 16.87 -2.88 15.71
N SER A 277 17.04 -4.08 15.15
CA SER A 277 17.81 -4.28 13.92
C SER A 277 17.38 -5.51 13.14
N CYS A 278 17.77 -5.55 11.86
CA CYS A 278 17.76 -6.74 11.03
C CYS A 278 19.07 -6.80 10.21
N PRO A 279 19.39 -7.90 9.51
CA PRO A 279 20.61 -8.00 8.71
C PRO A 279 20.88 -6.82 7.78
N ARG A 280 19.81 -6.18 7.23
CA ARG A 280 19.93 -5.01 6.35
C ARG A 280 20.37 -3.73 7.07
N CYS A 281 19.90 -3.50 8.30
CA CYS A 281 20.18 -2.24 8.99
C CYS A 281 21.15 -2.39 10.17
N PHE A 282 21.60 -3.59 10.48
CA PHE A 282 22.46 -3.86 11.63
C PHE A 282 23.76 -3.01 11.59
N SER A 283 24.44 -2.99 10.45
CA SER A 283 25.66 -2.21 10.25
C SER A 283 25.45 -0.72 10.00
N LEU A 284 24.21 -0.34 9.62
CA LEU A 284 23.83 1.05 9.32
C LEU A 284 23.37 1.82 10.57
N THR A 285 23.17 1.12 11.67
CA THR A 285 22.63 1.69 12.93
C THR A 285 23.75 1.74 13.99
N SER A 286 24.00 2.93 14.56
CA SER A 286 24.96 3.07 15.65
C SER A 286 24.46 2.40 16.94
N GLU A 287 25.36 2.07 17.89
CA GLU A 287 24.97 1.48 19.17
C GLU A 287 24.07 2.42 19.99
N THR A 288 24.26 3.73 19.89
CA THR A 288 23.35 4.71 20.52
C THR A 288 21.94 4.62 19.96
N GLN A 289 21.80 4.46 18.66
CA GLN A 289 20.50 4.28 18.00
C GLN A 289 19.85 2.94 18.37
N LYS A 290 20.65 1.86 18.43
CA LYS A 290 20.18 0.53 18.88
C LYS A 290 19.71 0.58 20.34
N ASN A 291 20.45 1.24 21.24
CA ASN A 291 20.04 1.38 22.63
C ASN A 291 18.74 2.18 22.77
N SER A 292 18.58 3.25 22.01
CA SER A 292 17.32 4.01 21.96
C SER A 292 16.16 3.16 21.39
N ALA A 293 16.44 2.29 20.44
CA ALA A 293 15.44 1.37 19.88
C ALA A 293 15.05 0.27 20.89
N ARG A 294 16.01 -0.29 21.66
CA ARG A 294 15.76 -1.24 22.75
C ARG A 294 14.84 -0.65 23.80
N GLU A 295 15.09 0.61 24.19
CA GLU A 295 14.25 1.30 25.18
C GLU A 295 12.82 1.50 24.65
N ARG A 296 12.64 1.95 23.40
CA ARG A 296 11.32 2.06 22.78
C ARG A 296 10.59 0.72 22.71
N GLN A 297 11.31 -0.37 22.40
CA GLN A 297 10.74 -1.72 22.33
C GLN A 297 10.25 -2.16 23.71
N ARG A 298 11.06 -1.96 24.78
CA ARG A 298 10.66 -2.24 26.16
C ARG A 298 9.43 -1.44 26.60
N GLN A 299 9.36 -0.15 26.26
CA GLN A 299 8.20 0.70 26.55
C GLN A 299 6.95 0.20 25.84
N TRP A 300 7.09 -0.22 24.57
CA TRP A 300 5.98 -0.78 23.78
C TRP A 300 5.47 -2.09 24.40
N GLU A 301 6.36 -2.98 24.80
CA GLU A 301 6.01 -4.26 25.45
C GLU A 301 5.29 -4.04 26.78
N ARG A 302 5.79 -3.12 27.61
CA ARG A 302 5.14 -2.72 28.88
C ARG A 302 3.73 -2.13 28.62
N ALA A 303 3.58 -1.30 27.60
CA ALA A 303 2.28 -0.72 27.25
C ALA A 303 1.30 -1.80 26.76
N LYS A 304 1.77 -2.76 25.95
CA LYS A 304 0.98 -3.90 25.48
C LYS A 304 0.54 -4.79 26.64
N ALA A 305 1.43 -5.11 27.57
CA ALA A 305 1.10 -5.90 28.75
C ALA A 305 0.05 -5.19 29.63
N LYS A 306 0.19 -3.88 29.87
CA LYS A 306 -0.81 -3.09 30.62
C LYS A 306 -2.17 -3.04 29.94
N ALA A 307 -2.23 -2.92 28.60
CA ALA A 307 -3.48 -2.93 27.84
C ALA A 307 -4.17 -4.29 27.93
N SER A 308 -3.43 -5.39 27.86
CA SER A 308 -3.96 -6.75 28.03
C SER A 308 -4.52 -6.98 29.43
N VAL A 309 -3.87 -6.46 30.48
CA VAL A 309 -4.36 -6.56 31.87
C VAL A 309 -5.64 -5.74 32.06
N ARG A 310 -5.73 -4.53 31.50
CA ARG A 310 -6.97 -3.74 31.56
C ARG A 310 -8.14 -4.44 30.87
N HIS A 311 -7.91 -5.02 29.69
CA HIS A 311 -8.94 -5.77 28.98
C HIS A 311 -9.46 -6.98 29.77
N LEU A 312 -8.60 -7.68 30.50
CA LEU A 312 -8.97 -8.78 31.39
C LEU A 312 -9.74 -8.30 32.63
N SER A 313 -9.35 -7.13 33.20
CA SER A 313 -10.07 -6.54 34.34
C SER A 313 -11.47 -6.04 33.98
N ASP A 314 -11.64 -5.54 32.75
CA ASP A 314 -12.94 -5.06 32.26
C ASP A 314 -13.93 -6.24 32.07
N PHE A 315 -13.46 -7.38 31.53
CA PHE A 315 -14.26 -8.61 31.47
C PHE A 315 -14.63 -9.18 32.83
N ALA A 316 -13.72 -9.13 33.81
CA ALA A 316 -14.00 -9.60 35.16
C ALA A 316 -15.00 -8.70 35.89
N SER A 317 -15.00 -7.39 35.65
CA SER A 317 -15.98 -6.46 36.24
C SER A 317 -17.37 -6.61 35.61
N GLU A 318 -17.49 -6.85 34.32
CA GLU A 318 -18.77 -7.11 33.66
C GLU A 318 -19.41 -8.43 34.15
N GLN A 319 -18.61 -9.46 34.40
CA GLN A 319 -19.11 -10.73 34.94
C GLN A 319 -19.63 -10.62 36.38
N ILE A 320 -18.97 -9.80 37.20
CA ILE A 320 -19.39 -9.53 38.59
C ILE A 320 -20.70 -8.74 38.64
N ASP A 321 -20.89 -7.80 37.70
CA ASP A 321 -22.16 -7.04 37.63
C ASP A 321 -23.30 -7.88 37.09
N CYS A 322 -23.05 -8.85 36.20
CA CYS A 322 -24.06 -9.78 35.68
C CYS A 322 -24.53 -10.76 36.77
N ASP A 323 -23.63 -11.26 37.63
CA ASP A 323 -23.98 -12.16 38.75
C ASP A 323 -24.77 -11.43 39.86
N LYS A 324 -24.54 -10.13 40.07
CA LYS A 324 -25.32 -9.30 40.98
C LYS A 324 -26.72 -8.98 40.45
N ALA A 325 -26.89 -8.89 39.10
CA ALA A 325 -28.15 -8.62 38.47
C ALA A 325 -29.10 -9.87 38.41
N LEU A 326 -28.54 -11.08 38.53
CA LEU A 326 -29.30 -12.34 38.48
C LEU A 326 -29.73 -12.90 39.85
N GLY A 327 -29.48 -12.21 40.96
CA GLY A 327 -30.16 -12.41 42.24
C GLY A 327 -30.03 -13.80 42.85
N HIS A 328 -28.86 -14.43 42.83
CA HIS A 328 -28.58 -15.62 43.63
C HIS A 328 -27.71 -15.24 44.80
N GLY A 329 -28.41 -14.93 45.91
CA GLY A 329 -27.90 -14.85 47.25
C GLY A 329 -28.34 -16.04 48.04
#